data_ec3c45720d11182d397a1ffe509a6922
#
_entry.id   ec3c45720d11182d397a1ffe509a6922
#
_cell.length_a   1.000
_cell.length_b   1.000
_cell.length_c   1.000
_cell.angle_alpha   90.00
_cell.angle_beta   90.00
_cell.angle_gamma   90.00
#
_symmetry.space_group_name_H-M   'P 1'
#
loop_
_entity.id
_entity.type
_entity.pdbx_description
1 polymer ?
#
loop_
_entity_poly.entity_id
_entity_poly.type
_entity_poly.pdbx_seq_one_letter_code
_entity_poly.pdbx_strand_id
1 'polypeptide(L)'
;MWSLEDYNDEEEVRNIVAKVIENPKDYVVKPQKEGGGNNFYDQEAADLLKKFTAKDIEEKEFESMKQFMIMERINPPMIKAWMLKDGTINEVDSLSELGLYSFVLIDTSKKDEKSDDF
;
A
#
# COMPACT_ATOMS: atom_id res chain seq x y z
N MET A 1 0.49 -4.16 -7.92
CA MET A 1 1.02 -3.04 -7.14
C MET A 1 1.94 -2.22 -8.01
N TRP A 2 1.90 -0.89 -7.89
CA TRP A 2 2.64 0.05 -8.74
C TRP A 2 3.32 1.09 -7.86
N SER A 3 4.63 1.31 -8.08
CA SER A 3 5.41 2.31 -7.35
C SER A 3 5.30 3.68 -8.02
N LEU A 4 5.14 4.75 -7.27
CA LEU A 4 5.21 6.11 -7.84
C LEU A 4 6.65 6.50 -8.23
N GLU A 5 7.66 5.76 -7.78
CA GLU A 5 9.04 5.90 -8.22
C GLU A 5 9.16 5.72 -9.74
N ASP A 6 8.37 4.79 -10.31
CA ASP A 6 8.40 4.42 -11.72
C ASP A 6 7.50 5.32 -12.60
N TYR A 7 6.88 6.35 -12.03
CA TYR A 7 5.89 7.21 -12.72
C TYR A 7 6.43 7.84 -14.01
N ASN A 8 7.67 8.29 -14.00
CA ASN A 8 8.29 8.94 -15.16
C ASN A 8 8.66 7.94 -16.26
N ASP A 9 9.01 6.73 -15.89
CA ASP A 9 9.58 5.74 -16.77
C ASP A 9 8.53 4.78 -17.35
N GLU A 10 7.49 4.46 -16.56
CA GLU A 10 6.48 3.48 -16.94
C GLU A 10 5.12 4.10 -17.28
N GLU A 11 4.63 3.85 -18.49
CA GLU A 11 3.30 4.28 -18.94
C GLU A 11 2.18 3.62 -18.14
N GLU A 12 2.39 2.37 -17.71
CA GLU A 12 1.43 1.64 -16.88
C GLU A 12 1.15 2.38 -15.57
N VAL A 13 2.21 2.89 -14.92
CA VAL A 13 2.07 3.64 -13.66
C VAL A 13 1.29 4.94 -13.88
N ARG A 14 1.55 5.67 -14.97
CA ARG A 14 0.78 6.88 -15.32
C ARG A 14 -0.70 6.57 -15.55
N ASN A 15 -1.00 5.47 -16.22
CA ASN A 15 -2.37 5.04 -16.46
C ASN A 15 -3.10 4.65 -15.17
N ILE A 16 -2.41 3.98 -14.25
CA ILE A 16 -2.98 3.63 -12.93
C ILE A 16 -3.23 4.90 -12.10
N VAL A 17 -2.30 5.84 -12.07
CA VAL A 17 -2.50 7.13 -11.37
C VAL A 17 -3.76 7.83 -11.88
N ALA A 18 -3.96 7.89 -13.20
CA ALA A 18 -5.17 8.47 -13.80
C ALA A 18 -6.44 7.72 -13.35
N LYS A 19 -6.42 6.38 -13.35
CA LYS A 19 -7.55 5.55 -12.91
C LYS A 19 -7.90 5.78 -11.44
N VAL A 20 -6.90 5.91 -10.57
CA VAL A 20 -7.14 6.18 -9.13
C VAL A 20 -7.79 7.56 -8.94
N ILE A 21 -7.37 8.56 -9.72
CA ILE A 21 -7.97 9.89 -9.65
C ILE A 21 -9.45 9.87 -10.08
N GLU A 22 -9.81 9.02 -11.05
CA GLU A 22 -11.20 8.87 -11.53
C GLU A 22 -12.04 8.00 -10.58
N ASN A 23 -11.50 6.86 -10.11
CA ASN A 23 -12.20 5.87 -9.31
C ASN A 23 -11.39 5.48 -8.07
N PRO A 24 -11.24 6.38 -7.10
CA PRO A 24 -10.35 6.14 -5.95
C PRO A 24 -10.81 5.03 -5.00
N LYS A 25 -12.08 4.60 -5.09
CA LYS A 25 -12.65 3.55 -4.22
C LYS A 25 -12.06 2.16 -4.44
N ASP A 26 -11.53 1.93 -5.63
CA ASP A 26 -11.00 0.63 -6.03
C ASP A 26 -9.51 0.47 -5.71
N TYR A 27 -8.90 1.51 -5.13
CA TYR A 27 -7.47 1.56 -4.87
C TYR A 27 -7.15 2.06 -3.47
N VAL A 28 -5.91 1.81 -3.06
CA VAL A 28 -5.30 2.38 -1.87
C VAL A 28 -3.90 2.86 -2.21
N VAL A 29 -3.54 4.05 -1.71
CA VAL A 29 -2.18 4.59 -1.80
C VAL A 29 -1.54 4.48 -0.42
N LYS A 30 -0.35 3.90 -0.37
CA LYS A 30 0.35 3.64 0.89
C LYS A 30 1.84 3.93 0.79
N PRO A 31 2.51 4.34 1.89
CA PRO A 31 3.96 4.45 1.93
C PRO A 31 4.60 3.06 1.90
N GLN A 32 5.79 2.94 1.30
CA GLN A 32 6.51 1.67 1.20
C GLN A 32 7.12 1.20 2.53
N LYS A 33 7.50 2.13 3.40
CA LYS A 33 8.37 1.86 4.55
C LYS A 33 7.67 1.85 5.90
N GLU A 34 6.39 2.17 5.94
CA GLU A 34 5.66 2.34 7.20
C GLU A 34 4.60 1.26 7.37
N GLY A 35 4.36 0.89 8.63
CA GLY A 35 3.25 0.00 9.00
C GLY A 35 1.88 0.66 8.80
N GLY A 36 0.81 -0.10 9.03
CA GLY A 36 -0.56 0.36 8.84
C GLY A 36 -0.90 1.67 9.58
N GLY A 37 -1.93 2.36 9.09
CA GLY A 37 -2.41 3.64 9.65
C GLY A 37 -2.06 4.87 8.83
N ASN A 38 -1.13 4.75 7.87
CA ASN A 38 -0.70 5.85 7.00
C ASN A 38 -1.15 5.67 5.54
N ASN A 39 -2.20 4.88 5.34
CA ASN A 39 -2.76 4.65 4.01
C ASN A 39 -3.78 5.72 3.66
N PHE A 40 -3.81 6.09 2.39
CA PHE A 40 -4.80 7.01 1.83
C PHE A 40 -5.86 6.22 1.07
N TYR A 41 -7.11 6.52 1.37
CA TYR A 41 -8.28 5.87 0.79
C TYR A 41 -9.19 6.87 0.10
N ASP A 42 -10.00 6.38 -0.81
CA ASP A 42 -11.09 7.15 -1.43
C ASP A 42 -10.61 8.53 -1.92
N GLN A 43 -11.28 9.60 -1.50
CA GLN A 43 -10.96 10.95 -1.95
C GLN A 43 -9.55 11.43 -1.54
N GLU A 44 -9.05 11.00 -0.38
CA GLU A 44 -7.70 11.36 0.07
C GLU A 44 -6.62 10.80 -0.86
N ALA A 45 -6.81 9.58 -1.38
CA ALA A 45 -5.90 8.98 -2.36
C ALA A 45 -5.94 9.77 -3.68
N ALA A 46 -7.13 10.16 -4.15
CA ALA A 46 -7.25 10.96 -5.37
C ALA A 46 -6.61 12.34 -5.22
N ASP A 47 -6.79 13.01 -4.09
CA ASP A 47 -6.25 14.34 -3.84
C ASP A 47 -4.71 14.31 -3.72
N LEU A 48 -4.17 13.28 -3.07
CA LEU A 48 -2.72 13.04 -3.03
C LEU A 48 -2.15 12.89 -4.45
N LEU A 49 -2.78 12.08 -5.30
CA LEU A 49 -2.29 11.84 -6.66
C LEU A 49 -2.51 13.03 -7.59
N LYS A 50 -3.57 13.81 -7.41
CA LYS A 50 -3.74 15.10 -8.12
C LYS A 50 -2.61 16.06 -7.78
N LYS A 51 -2.22 16.13 -6.51
CA LYS A 51 -1.08 16.92 -6.07
C LYS A 51 0.22 16.43 -6.66
N PHE A 52 0.45 15.11 -6.68
CA PHE A 52 1.61 14.48 -7.29
C PHE A 52 1.75 14.79 -8.80
N THR A 53 0.63 14.87 -9.52
CA THR A 53 0.61 15.15 -10.97
C THR A 53 0.47 16.63 -11.30
N ALA A 54 0.43 17.53 -10.32
CA ALA A 54 0.29 18.96 -10.54
C ALA A 54 1.55 19.53 -11.21
N LYS A 55 1.34 20.43 -12.17
CA LYS A 55 2.45 21.04 -12.95
C LYS A 55 3.33 21.97 -12.12
N ASP A 56 2.81 22.47 -11.02
CA ASP A 56 3.43 23.42 -10.11
C ASP A 56 3.93 22.77 -8.81
N ILE A 57 3.98 21.44 -8.76
CA ILE A 57 4.53 20.71 -7.61
C ILE A 57 6.03 21.04 -7.44
N GLU A 58 6.42 21.31 -6.20
CA GLU A 58 7.82 21.50 -5.88
C GLU A 58 8.61 20.19 -6.04
N GLU A 59 9.82 20.26 -6.60
CA GLU A 59 10.67 19.08 -6.85
C GLU A 59 10.89 18.24 -5.58
N LYS A 60 11.15 18.88 -4.45
CA LYS A 60 11.33 18.19 -3.18
C LYS A 60 10.09 17.43 -2.73
N GLU A 61 8.91 17.99 -2.97
CA GLU A 61 7.65 17.36 -2.65
C GLU A 61 7.37 16.19 -3.59
N PHE A 62 7.57 16.37 -4.89
CA PHE A 62 7.47 15.31 -5.88
C PHE A 62 8.36 14.11 -5.51
N GLU A 63 9.64 14.35 -5.20
CA GLU A 63 10.56 13.30 -4.77
C GLU A 63 10.12 12.61 -3.47
N SER A 64 9.58 13.36 -2.51
CA SER A 64 9.05 12.75 -1.27
C SER A 64 7.84 11.85 -1.51
N MET A 65 7.05 12.14 -2.54
CA MET A 65 5.85 11.36 -2.86
C MET A 65 6.18 10.09 -3.67
N LYS A 66 7.34 9.96 -4.26
CA LYS A 66 7.79 8.73 -4.95
C LYS A 66 7.86 7.51 -4.02
N GLN A 67 7.98 7.71 -2.73
CA GLN A 67 7.95 6.62 -1.75
C GLN A 67 6.58 5.94 -1.60
N PHE A 68 5.54 6.46 -2.22
CA PHE A 68 4.23 5.84 -2.18
C PHE A 68 4.06 4.79 -3.27
N MET A 69 3.19 3.84 -2.98
CA MET A 69 2.76 2.83 -3.95
C MET A 69 1.25 2.74 -4.00
N ILE A 70 0.76 2.38 -5.16
CA ILE A 70 -0.66 2.13 -5.42
C ILE A 70 -0.90 0.62 -5.42
N MET A 71 -1.99 0.19 -4.81
CA MET A 71 -2.49 -1.18 -4.95
C MET A 71 -4.00 -1.18 -5.13
N GLU A 72 -4.51 -2.22 -5.77
CA GLU A 72 -5.95 -2.48 -5.81
C GLU A 72 -6.46 -2.76 -4.40
N ARG A 73 -7.63 -2.22 -4.09
CA ARG A 73 -8.29 -2.45 -2.82
C ARG A 73 -8.89 -3.85 -2.78
N ILE A 74 -8.53 -4.60 -1.76
CA ILE A 74 -9.15 -5.89 -1.50
C ILE A 74 -10.48 -5.65 -0.76
N ASN A 75 -11.58 -6.14 -1.32
CA ASN A 75 -12.90 -6.06 -0.73
C ASN A 75 -13.36 -7.47 -0.31
N PRO A 76 -12.91 -7.99 0.84
CA PRO A 76 -13.32 -9.31 1.31
C PRO A 76 -14.79 -9.30 1.75
N PRO A 77 -15.44 -10.47 1.77
CA PRO A 77 -16.80 -10.56 2.28
C PRO A 77 -16.87 -10.21 3.76
N MET A 78 -17.87 -9.41 4.11
CA MET A 78 -18.17 -9.08 5.50
C MET A 78 -18.85 -10.24 6.19
N ILE A 79 -18.48 -10.50 7.44
CA ILE A 79 -19.13 -11.46 8.33
C ILE A 79 -19.64 -10.77 9.58
N LYS A 80 -20.74 -11.26 10.15
CA LYS A 80 -21.20 -10.81 11.46
C LYS A 80 -20.31 -11.42 12.55
N ALA A 81 -19.81 -10.59 13.44
CA ALA A 81 -19.01 -10.99 14.58
C ALA A 81 -19.42 -10.22 15.84
N TRP A 82 -19.11 -10.79 16.99
CA TRP A 82 -19.33 -10.16 18.29
C TRP A 82 -18.02 -9.55 18.79
N MET A 83 -18.04 -8.25 19.05
CA MET A 83 -16.88 -7.53 19.55
C MET A 83 -17.17 -7.02 20.97
N LEU A 84 -16.26 -7.32 21.89
CA LEU A 84 -16.25 -6.71 23.21
C LEU A 84 -15.41 -5.42 23.16
N LYS A 85 -16.07 -4.29 23.37
CA LYS A 85 -15.40 -2.98 23.46
C LYS A 85 -15.93 -2.22 24.66
N ASP A 86 -15.05 -1.70 25.51
CA ASP A 86 -15.37 -0.91 26.70
C ASP A 86 -16.40 -1.60 27.64
N GLY A 87 -16.26 -2.94 27.80
CA GLY A 87 -17.15 -3.75 28.63
C GLY A 87 -18.52 -4.07 27.99
N THR A 88 -18.76 -3.65 26.76
CA THR A 88 -20.03 -3.87 26.05
C THR A 88 -19.82 -4.80 24.86
N ILE A 89 -20.71 -5.78 24.69
CA ILE A 89 -20.71 -6.70 23.56
C ILE A 89 -21.61 -6.12 22.46
N ASN A 90 -21.05 -5.94 21.27
CA ASN A 90 -21.76 -5.43 20.10
C ASN A 90 -21.63 -6.41 18.94
N GLU A 91 -22.71 -6.57 18.19
CA GLU A 91 -22.65 -7.23 16.87
C GLU A 91 -22.14 -6.20 15.86
N VAL A 92 -21.09 -6.58 15.13
CA VAL A 92 -20.44 -5.71 14.13
C VAL A 92 -20.21 -6.47 12.83
N ASP A 93 -20.14 -5.71 11.73
CA ASP A 93 -19.60 -6.23 10.49
C ASP A 93 -18.09 -6.29 10.59
N SER A 94 -17.51 -7.44 10.34
CA SER A 94 -16.10 -7.72 10.50
C SER A 94 -15.50 -8.35 9.25
N LEU A 95 -14.21 -8.17 9.09
CA LEU A 95 -13.38 -8.81 8.07
C LEU A 95 -12.48 -9.84 8.73
N SER A 96 -12.20 -10.93 8.01
CA SER A 96 -11.18 -11.90 8.42
C SER A 96 -9.88 -11.59 7.70
N GLU A 97 -8.78 -11.52 8.44
CA GLU A 97 -7.43 -11.36 7.92
C GLU A 97 -6.57 -12.53 8.41
N LEU A 98 -5.85 -13.18 7.47
CA LEU A 98 -4.91 -14.24 7.78
C LEU A 98 -3.48 -13.69 7.69
N GLY A 99 -2.79 -13.61 8.82
CA GLY A 99 -1.37 -13.29 8.89
C GLY A 99 -0.52 -14.54 8.77
N LEU A 100 0.44 -14.54 7.85
CA LEU A 100 1.47 -15.57 7.73
C LEU A 100 2.82 -14.96 8.12
N TYR A 101 3.47 -15.59 9.08
CA TYR A 101 4.77 -15.13 9.59
C TYR A 101 5.81 -16.21 9.33
N SER A 102 6.97 -15.79 8.86
CA SER A 102 8.13 -16.65 8.67
C SER A 102 9.38 -15.99 9.22
N PHE A 103 10.39 -16.80 9.53
CA PHE A 103 11.71 -16.31 9.90
C PHE A 103 12.78 -17.07 9.13
N VAL A 104 13.91 -16.41 8.89
CA VAL A 104 15.10 -17.01 8.30
C VAL A 104 16.26 -16.80 9.27
N LEU A 105 16.92 -17.89 9.61
CA LEU A 105 18.16 -17.86 10.38
C LEU A 105 19.34 -17.98 9.42
N ILE A 106 20.18 -16.96 9.36
CA ILE A 106 21.38 -16.94 8.51
C ILE A 106 22.61 -17.05 9.39
N ASP A 107 23.39 -18.11 9.21
CA ASP A 107 24.70 -18.24 9.82
C ASP A 107 25.74 -17.48 8.97
N THR A 108 26.13 -16.29 9.46
CA THR A 108 27.11 -15.44 8.78
C THR A 108 28.57 -15.83 9.05
N SER A 109 28.82 -16.84 9.90
CA SER A 109 30.17 -17.32 10.19
C SER A 109 30.74 -18.19 9.07
N LYS A 110 29.88 -18.77 8.24
CA LYS A 110 30.27 -19.49 7.02
C LYS A 110 30.31 -18.52 5.85
N LYS A 111 31.42 -17.81 5.69
CA LYS A 111 31.74 -17.14 4.44
C LYS A 111 32.27 -18.17 3.47
N ASP A 112 31.70 -18.16 2.25
CA ASP A 112 32.19 -18.81 1.03
C ASP A 112 32.04 -20.33 0.90
N GLU A 113 30.81 -20.80 0.70
CA GLU A 113 30.59 -21.77 -0.37
C GLU A 113 29.60 -21.16 -1.34
N LYS A 114 30.06 -20.84 -2.56
CA LYS A 114 29.23 -20.38 -3.66
C LYS A 114 28.12 -21.39 -3.87
N SER A 115 26.88 -20.98 -3.59
CA SER A 115 25.72 -21.68 -4.10
C SER A 115 25.51 -21.25 -5.56
N ASP A 116 26.25 -21.84 -6.46
CA ASP A 116 25.84 -21.97 -7.86
C ASP A 116 24.79 -23.09 -7.87
N ASP A 117 23.52 -22.74 -7.64
CA ASP A 117 22.37 -23.57 -8.03
C ASP A 117 21.09 -22.94 -7.50
N PHE A 118 20.59 -21.95 -8.28
CA PHE A 118 19.14 -21.71 -8.45
C PHE A 118 18.90 -21.11 -9.82
#